data_abe4f0164f3ff6f9ba992834c6b52187
#
_entry.id   abe4f0164f3ff6f9ba992834c6b52187
#
_cell.length_a   1.000
_cell.length_b   1.000
_cell.length_c   1.000
_cell.angle_alpha   90.00
_cell.angle_beta   90.00
_cell.angle_gamma   90.00
#
_symmetry.space_group_name_H-M   'P 1'
#
loop_
_entity.id
_entity.type
_entity.pdbx_description
1 polymer ?
#
loop_
_entity_poly.entity_id
_entity_poly.type
_entity_poly.pdbx_seq_one_letter_code
_entity_poly.pdbx_strand_id
1 'polypeptide(L)'
;MTVVWYCFFHRAAPAGGLSDAEREQVAEAVRGSPELRTGYVHTPSPAPHPHAGQDVAPVLALELEFADAADCEAALRQEGGLRRLADPGFVPGLAGTTVSQQGMLRRLYAVPDPAEAGATGLCSYLVHYPGPAEDEQAWLGHYTTSHAPLMSALPGVRAVAVDTPSVVVSGLPFRFAGALLRNKVAFDSAEALSAALASPAREALRADAAAFPPHAGGSVHVPMETRVVPGSD
;
A
#
# COMPACT_ATOMS: atom_id res chain seq x y z
N MET A 1 3.41 2.61 18.12
CA MET A 1 3.62 1.64 17.03
C MET A 1 2.49 1.86 16.04
N THR A 2 2.76 2.17 14.78
CA THR A 2 1.72 2.56 13.80
C THR A 2 1.02 1.32 13.27
N VAL A 3 -0.29 1.27 13.42
CA VAL A 3 -1.16 0.28 12.79
C VAL A 3 -1.60 0.84 11.44
N VAL A 4 -1.57 0.00 10.42
CA VAL A 4 -2.00 0.36 9.06
C VAL A 4 -3.12 -0.57 8.62
N TRP A 5 -4.20 0.00 8.14
CA TRP A 5 -5.24 -0.76 7.48
C TRP A 5 -5.15 -0.57 5.99
N TYR A 6 -5.07 -1.70 5.28
CA TYR A 6 -5.11 -1.76 3.83
C TYR A 6 -6.49 -2.19 3.33
N CYS A 7 -6.96 -1.53 2.27
CA CYS A 7 -8.16 -1.94 1.55
C CYS A 7 -7.92 -1.86 0.04
N PHE A 8 -8.25 -2.93 -0.66
CA PHE A 8 -8.01 -3.06 -2.10
C PHE A 8 -9.32 -3.33 -2.84
N PHE A 9 -9.59 -2.54 -3.86
CA PHE A 9 -10.73 -2.70 -4.75
C PHE A 9 -10.23 -3.24 -6.09
N HIS A 10 -10.44 -4.53 -6.33
CA HIS A 10 -10.01 -5.22 -7.54
C HIS A 10 -11.16 -5.44 -8.51
N ARG A 11 -10.88 -5.37 -9.80
CA ARG A 11 -11.81 -5.70 -10.87
C ARG A 11 -11.19 -6.73 -11.79
N ALA A 12 -11.99 -7.71 -12.22
CA ALA A 12 -11.51 -8.82 -13.06
C ALA A 12 -11.13 -8.38 -14.49
N ALA A 13 -11.70 -7.29 -14.99
CA ALA A 13 -11.39 -6.75 -16.31
C ALA A 13 -10.93 -5.30 -16.20
N PRO A 14 -10.00 -4.85 -17.06
CA PRO A 14 -9.63 -3.46 -17.13
C PRO A 14 -10.88 -2.61 -17.45
N ALA A 15 -11.23 -1.71 -16.57
CA ALA A 15 -12.21 -0.66 -16.82
C ALA A 15 -11.52 0.66 -16.53
N GLY A 16 -12.06 1.77 -17.00
CA GLY A 16 -11.51 3.09 -16.72
C GLY A 16 -11.22 3.31 -15.24
N GLY A 17 -10.20 4.10 -14.94
CA GLY A 17 -9.87 4.50 -13.58
C GLY A 17 -10.96 5.39 -12.97
N LEU A 18 -10.81 5.73 -11.70
CA LEU A 18 -11.66 6.69 -11.03
C LEU A 18 -11.48 8.10 -11.63
N SER A 19 -12.55 8.83 -11.82
CA SER A 19 -12.51 10.26 -12.15
C SER A 19 -11.95 11.08 -10.98
N ASP A 20 -11.50 12.29 -11.24
CA ASP A 20 -10.99 13.20 -10.21
C ASP A 20 -12.02 13.46 -9.10
N ALA A 21 -13.29 13.60 -9.47
CA ALA A 21 -14.38 13.78 -8.52
C ALA A 21 -14.56 12.55 -7.60
N GLU A 22 -14.45 11.34 -8.15
CA GLU A 22 -14.53 10.09 -7.38
C GLU A 22 -13.32 9.91 -6.46
N ARG A 23 -12.12 10.28 -6.93
CA ARG A 23 -10.90 10.28 -6.09
C ARG A 23 -11.02 11.26 -4.92
N GLU A 24 -11.59 12.46 -5.17
CA GLU A 24 -11.86 13.44 -4.11
C GLU A 24 -12.89 12.90 -3.12
N GLN A 25 -13.98 12.30 -3.60
CA GLN A 25 -15.01 11.71 -2.76
C GLN A 25 -14.45 10.61 -1.82
N VAL A 26 -13.55 9.78 -2.34
CA VAL A 26 -12.82 8.78 -1.51
C VAL A 26 -11.95 9.49 -0.48
N ALA A 27 -11.17 10.50 -0.89
CA ALA A 27 -10.28 11.24 0.01
C ALA A 27 -11.07 11.95 1.13
N GLU A 28 -12.24 12.51 0.82
CA GLU A 28 -13.14 13.11 1.82
C GLU A 28 -13.66 12.07 2.81
N ALA A 29 -14.05 10.88 2.35
CA ALA A 29 -14.49 9.81 3.23
C ALA A 29 -13.38 9.35 4.16
N VAL A 30 -12.16 9.23 3.66
CA VAL A 30 -10.95 8.89 4.44
C VAL A 30 -10.66 9.97 5.47
N ARG A 31 -10.67 11.24 5.07
CA ARG A 31 -10.44 12.41 5.96
C ARG A 31 -11.49 12.52 7.06
N GLY A 32 -12.70 12.05 6.79
CA GLY A 32 -13.82 12.07 7.74
C GLY A 32 -13.69 11.06 8.89
N SER A 33 -12.65 10.24 8.95
CA SER A 33 -12.36 9.37 10.09
C SER A 33 -11.53 10.12 11.14
N PRO A 34 -12.09 10.41 12.33
CA PRO A 34 -11.39 11.21 13.33
C PRO A 34 -10.17 10.52 13.92
N GLU A 35 -10.08 9.19 13.83
CA GLU A 35 -8.96 8.40 14.33
C GLU A 35 -7.77 8.35 13.34
N LEU A 36 -7.97 8.84 12.12
CA LEU A 36 -6.95 8.77 11.08
C LEU A 36 -5.77 9.70 11.40
N ARG A 37 -4.55 9.18 11.28
CA ARG A 37 -3.32 9.98 11.28
C ARG A 37 -2.94 10.43 9.88
N THR A 38 -2.86 9.47 8.98
CA THR A 38 -2.51 9.72 7.56
C THR A 38 -3.19 8.67 6.70
N GLY A 39 -3.80 9.11 5.62
CA GLY A 39 -4.34 8.24 4.58
C GLY A 39 -3.54 8.38 3.29
N TYR A 40 -3.38 7.27 2.58
CA TYR A 40 -2.86 7.25 1.21
C TYR A 40 -3.92 6.64 0.32
N VAL A 41 -4.37 7.42 -0.66
CA VAL A 41 -5.31 7.00 -1.69
C VAL A 41 -4.50 6.72 -2.96
N HIS A 42 -4.46 5.46 -3.35
CA HIS A 42 -3.66 4.99 -4.48
C HIS A 42 -4.56 4.62 -5.64
N THR A 43 -4.24 5.12 -6.83
CA THR A 43 -4.87 4.74 -8.11
C THR A 43 -3.80 4.25 -9.09
N PRO A 44 -4.16 3.42 -10.09
CA PRO A 44 -3.17 2.87 -11.02
C PRO A 44 -2.32 3.94 -11.69
N SER A 45 -1.01 3.71 -11.73
CA SER A 45 -0.05 4.55 -12.46
C SER A 45 0.39 3.85 -13.75
N PRO A 46 0.57 4.56 -14.88
CA PRO A 46 1.11 4.02 -16.10
C PRO A 46 2.63 3.84 -16.07
N ALA A 47 3.29 4.03 -14.92
CA ALA A 47 4.74 3.94 -14.80
C ALA A 47 5.28 2.61 -15.34
N PRO A 48 6.23 2.63 -16.29
CA PRO A 48 6.92 1.42 -16.73
C PRO A 48 7.67 0.77 -15.57
N HIS A 49 7.50 -0.56 -15.45
CA HIS A 49 8.18 -1.34 -14.41
C HIS A 49 8.48 -2.76 -14.90
N PRO A 50 9.45 -3.48 -14.28
CA PRO A 50 9.90 -4.80 -14.76
C PRO A 50 8.83 -5.91 -14.74
N HIS A 51 7.76 -5.75 -13.97
CA HIS A 51 6.66 -6.71 -13.84
C HIS A 51 5.41 -6.27 -14.63
N ALA A 52 5.53 -5.30 -15.55
CA ALA A 52 4.42 -4.82 -16.36
C ALA A 52 3.76 -5.96 -17.15
N GLY A 53 2.43 -6.06 -17.08
CA GLY A 53 1.65 -7.10 -17.73
C GLY A 53 1.59 -8.45 -16.99
N GLN A 54 2.29 -8.60 -15.86
CA GLN A 54 2.21 -9.79 -15.00
C GLN A 54 1.21 -9.59 -13.88
N ASP A 55 1.16 -8.39 -13.33
CA ASP A 55 0.36 -8.04 -12.17
C ASP A 55 -0.77 -7.06 -12.56
N VAL A 56 -1.94 -7.24 -11.95
CA VAL A 56 -3.10 -6.38 -12.17
C VAL A 56 -3.24 -5.44 -10.98
N ALA A 57 -3.08 -4.14 -11.23
CA ALA A 57 -3.28 -3.12 -10.22
C ALA A 57 -4.75 -3.08 -9.75
N PRO A 58 -5.02 -2.85 -8.46
CA PRO A 58 -6.35 -2.55 -7.98
C PRO A 58 -6.85 -1.22 -8.59
N VAL A 59 -8.16 -1.08 -8.79
CA VAL A 59 -8.77 0.19 -9.24
C VAL A 59 -8.50 1.29 -8.21
N LEU A 60 -8.49 0.90 -6.94
CA LEU A 60 -8.21 1.74 -5.78
C LEU A 60 -7.51 0.89 -4.72
N ALA A 61 -6.47 1.42 -4.11
CA ALA A 61 -5.95 0.92 -2.85
C ALA A 61 -5.94 2.04 -1.81
N LEU A 62 -6.34 1.69 -0.59
CA LEU A 62 -6.23 2.56 0.57
C LEU A 62 -5.19 2.00 1.53
N GLU A 63 -4.37 2.88 2.07
CA GLU A 63 -3.41 2.61 3.11
C GLU A 63 -3.62 3.67 4.19
N LEU A 64 -4.20 3.27 5.32
CA LEU A 64 -4.64 4.19 6.36
C LEU A 64 -3.87 3.93 7.67
N GLU A 65 -3.20 4.95 8.18
CA GLU A 65 -2.39 4.90 9.39
C GLU A 65 -3.17 5.36 10.61
N PHE A 66 -3.05 4.59 11.69
CA PHE A 66 -3.65 4.85 12.99
C PHE A 66 -2.60 4.80 14.09
N ALA A 67 -2.88 5.44 15.23
CA ALA A 67 -1.98 5.44 16.37
C ALA A 67 -1.75 4.03 16.93
N ASP A 68 -2.83 3.26 17.00
CA ASP A 68 -2.86 1.91 17.53
C ASP A 68 -4.03 1.10 16.95
N ALA A 69 -4.23 -0.11 17.48
CA ALA A 69 -5.30 -0.99 17.03
C ALA A 69 -6.69 -0.50 17.43
N ALA A 70 -6.82 0.17 18.58
CA ALA A 70 -8.12 0.64 19.06
C ALA A 70 -8.67 1.76 18.16
N ASP A 71 -7.82 2.69 17.74
CA ASP A 71 -8.16 3.74 16.77
C ASP A 71 -8.54 3.14 15.42
N CYS A 72 -7.73 2.20 14.93
CA CYS A 72 -8.02 1.50 13.68
C CYS A 72 -9.39 0.77 13.74
N GLU A 73 -9.65 0.03 14.80
CA GLU A 73 -10.89 -0.70 14.99
C GLU A 73 -12.10 0.23 15.19
N ALA A 74 -11.91 1.39 15.82
CA ALA A 74 -12.95 2.41 15.95
C ALA A 74 -13.38 2.93 14.57
N ALA A 75 -12.42 3.27 13.70
CA ALA A 75 -12.68 3.70 12.33
C ALA A 75 -13.38 2.63 11.48
N LEU A 76 -13.11 1.35 11.76
CA LEU A 76 -13.63 0.19 11.01
C LEU A 76 -14.95 -0.39 11.55
N ARG A 77 -15.54 0.17 12.60
CA ARG A 77 -16.86 -0.26 13.11
C ARG A 77 -17.97 0.00 12.09
N GLN A 78 -19.12 -0.65 12.27
CA GLN A 78 -20.28 -0.43 11.40
C GLN A 78 -20.77 1.02 11.39
N GLU A 79 -20.57 1.75 12.46
CA GLU A 79 -20.88 3.18 12.61
C GLU A 79 -19.63 4.07 12.47
N GLY A 80 -18.47 3.49 12.15
CA GLY A 80 -17.20 4.21 12.01
C GLY A 80 -17.11 5.09 10.76
N GLY A 81 -16.15 5.99 10.75
CA GLY A 81 -15.95 6.97 9.67
C GLY A 81 -15.78 6.34 8.29
N LEU A 82 -15.22 5.13 8.21
CA LEU A 82 -14.97 4.42 6.97
C LEU A 82 -16.15 3.57 6.45
N ARG A 83 -17.29 3.54 7.17
CA ARG A 83 -18.49 2.77 6.81
C ARG A 83 -18.98 3.06 5.38
N ARG A 84 -18.86 4.31 4.92
CA ARG A 84 -19.29 4.74 3.58
C ARG A 84 -18.58 4.01 2.44
N LEU A 85 -17.36 3.51 2.67
CA LEU A 85 -16.62 2.72 1.67
C LEU A 85 -17.31 1.39 1.34
N ALA A 86 -18.19 0.91 2.21
CA ALA A 86 -18.97 -0.31 2.02
C ALA A 86 -20.33 -0.07 1.33
N ASP A 87 -20.70 1.16 1.06
CA ASP A 87 -21.91 1.48 0.32
C ASP A 87 -21.67 1.31 -1.20
N PRO A 88 -22.37 0.39 -1.87
CA PRO A 88 -22.18 0.14 -3.30
C PRO A 88 -22.47 1.35 -4.20
N GLY A 89 -23.28 2.30 -3.71
CA GLY A 89 -23.61 3.52 -4.41
C GLY A 89 -22.69 4.70 -4.14
N PHE A 90 -21.76 4.56 -3.20
CA PHE A 90 -20.93 5.66 -2.74
C PHE A 90 -20.00 6.21 -3.84
N VAL A 91 -19.29 5.35 -4.55
CA VAL A 91 -18.42 5.73 -5.68
C VAL A 91 -18.76 4.85 -6.87
N PRO A 92 -19.45 5.37 -7.90
CA PRO A 92 -19.89 4.58 -9.05
C PRO A 92 -18.75 3.84 -9.77
N GLY A 93 -17.57 4.45 -9.87
CA GLY A 93 -16.37 3.85 -10.45
C GLY A 93 -15.83 2.63 -9.69
N LEU A 94 -16.31 2.35 -8.47
CA LEU A 94 -15.98 1.15 -7.70
C LEU A 94 -17.03 0.04 -7.83
N ALA A 95 -18.11 0.26 -8.55
CA ALA A 95 -19.14 -0.76 -8.76
C ALA A 95 -18.55 -2.03 -9.40
N GLY A 96 -18.95 -3.19 -8.90
CA GLY A 96 -18.50 -4.49 -9.40
C GLY A 96 -17.05 -4.86 -9.02
N THR A 97 -16.42 -4.13 -8.11
CA THR A 97 -15.11 -4.53 -7.56
C THR A 97 -15.28 -5.58 -6.47
N THR A 98 -14.28 -6.45 -6.36
CA THR A 98 -14.08 -7.31 -5.20
C THR A 98 -13.20 -6.58 -4.20
N VAL A 99 -13.66 -6.48 -2.94
CA VAL A 99 -12.96 -5.71 -1.91
C VAL A 99 -12.30 -6.64 -0.90
N SER A 100 -11.03 -6.36 -0.61
CA SER A 100 -10.29 -7.06 0.44
C SER A 100 -9.60 -6.08 1.38
N GLN A 101 -9.41 -6.51 2.64
CA GLN A 101 -8.80 -5.70 3.70
C GLN A 101 -7.76 -6.49 4.48
N GLN A 102 -6.82 -5.79 5.12
CA GLN A 102 -5.84 -6.38 6.02
C GLN A 102 -5.29 -5.34 7.01
N GLY A 103 -5.22 -5.70 8.29
CA GLY A 103 -4.48 -4.94 9.30
C GLY A 103 -2.99 -5.31 9.29
N MET A 104 -2.11 -4.32 9.45
CA MET A 104 -0.67 -4.49 9.40
C MET A 104 0.01 -3.61 10.47
N LEU A 105 1.26 -3.95 10.82
CA LEU A 105 2.16 -3.14 11.66
C LEU A 105 3.28 -2.55 10.82
N ARG A 106 3.45 -1.24 10.89
CA ARG A 106 4.39 -0.47 10.07
C ARG A 106 5.78 -0.34 10.68
N ARG A 107 6.78 -0.53 9.80
CA ARG A 107 8.17 -0.13 10.00
C ARG A 107 8.56 0.86 8.93
N LEU A 108 9.10 2.01 9.34
CA LEU A 108 9.65 3.01 8.43
C LEU A 108 11.16 2.87 8.37
N TYR A 109 11.71 3.02 7.19
CA TYR A 109 13.14 3.03 6.94
C TYR A 109 13.59 4.42 6.54
N ALA A 110 14.68 4.89 7.14
CA ALA A 110 15.21 6.21 6.83
C ALA A 110 15.65 6.30 5.36
N VAL A 111 15.30 7.39 4.72
CA VAL A 111 15.71 7.72 3.35
C VAL A 111 16.47 9.06 3.36
N PRO A 112 17.35 9.31 2.37
CA PRO A 112 18.16 10.52 2.34
C PRO A 112 17.36 11.82 2.28
N ASP A 113 16.23 11.79 1.56
CA ASP A 113 15.38 12.96 1.32
C ASP A 113 13.91 12.57 1.41
N PRO A 114 13.33 12.53 2.63
CA PRO A 114 11.95 12.07 2.83
C PRO A 114 10.93 13.04 2.22
N ALA A 115 9.80 12.50 1.76
CA ALA A 115 8.69 13.32 1.30
C ALA A 115 8.14 14.18 2.45
N GLU A 116 7.77 15.41 2.13
CA GLU A 116 7.13 16.31 3.09
C GLU A 116 5.72 15.79 3.46
N ALA A 117 5.27 16.16 4.66
CA ALA A 117 3.90 15.87 5.08
C ALA A 117 2.91 16.56 4.12
N GLY A 118 1.96 15.80 3.59
CA GLY A 118 0.97 16.30 2.65
C GLY A 118 1.46 16.41 1.19
N ALA A 119 2.62 15.84 0.86
CA ALA A 119 3.11 15.80 -0.52
C ALA A 119 2.04 15.25 -1.48
N THR A 120 1.89 15.88 -2.64
CA THR A 120 0.93 15.47 -3.67
C THR A 120 1.65 14.94 -4.90
N GLY A 121 0.99 14.06 -5.66
CA GLY A 121 1.51 13.57 -6.93
C GLY A 121 2.63 12.53 -6.80
N LEU A 122 2.78 11.91 -5.61
CA LEU A 122 3.74 10.82 -5.44
C LEU A 122 3.38 9.62 -6.30
N CYS A 123 4.39 8.90 -6.78
CA CYS A 123 4.24 7.57 -7.34
C CYS A 123 4.79 6.54 -6.35
N SER A 124 3.90 5.67 -5.87
CA SER A 124 4.27 4.58 -4.96
C SER A 124 4.37 3.25 -5.69
N TYR A 125 5.43 2.51 -5.44
CA TYR A 125 5.56 1.12 -5.85
C TYR A 125 5.11 0.23 -4.70
N LEU A 126 3.91 -0.31 -4.82
CA LEU A 126 3.35 -1.21 -3.83
C LEU A 126 3.75 -2.64 -4.18
N VAL A 127 4.31 -3.35 -3.20
CA VAL A 127 4.69 -4.75 -3.38
C VAL A 127 4.02 -5.59 -2.29
N HIS A 128 3.45 -6.72 -2.71
CA HIS A 128 2.80 -7.67 -1.81
C HIS A 128 3.42 -9.05 -1.96
N TYR A 129 3.60 -9.72 -0.84
CA TYR A 129 4.04 -11.10 -0.78
C TYR A 129 2.91 -11.96 -0.18
N PRO A 130 2.16 -12.71 -1.00
CA PRO A 130 1.02 -13.48 -0.51
C PRO A 130 1.39 -14.57 0.49
N GLY A 131 2.59 -15.10 0.43
CA GLY A 131 2.96 -16.28 1.20
C GLY A 131 2.44 -17.59 0.56
N PRO A 132 2.62 -18.76 1.19
CA PRO A 132 3.37 -18.94 2.41
C PRO A 132 4.89 -18.93 2.22
N ALA A 133 5.64 -18.71 3.29
CA ALA A 133 7.05 -19.03 3.39
C ALA A 133 7.23 -20.31 4.22
N GLU A 134 8.27 -21.12 3.96
CA GLU A 134 8.55 -22.32 4.74
C GLU A 134 8.88 -21.98 6.20
N ASP A 135 9.66 -20.92 6.41
CA ASP A 135 9.91 -20.29 7.71
C ASP A 135 9.59 -18.79 7.60
N GLU A 136 8.41 -18.40 8.06
CA GLU A 136 7.95 -17.01 8.01
C GLU A 136 8.83 -16.08 8.84
N GLN A 137 9.33 -16.52 9.98
CA GLN A 137 10.17 -15.68 10.85
C GLN A 137 11.54 -15.43 10.22
N ALA A 138 12.17 -16.44 9.66
CA ALA A 138 13.42 -16.31 8.93
C ALA A 138 13.23 -15.40 7.70
N TRP A 139 12.15 -15.59 6.95
CA TRP A 139 11.84 -14.80 5.76
C TRP A 139 11.61 -13.32 6.10
N LEU A 140 10.73 -13.03 7.08
CA LEU A 140 10.45 -11.68 7.56
C LEU A 140 11.71 -11.04 8.18
N GLY A 141 12.51 -11.81 8.89
CA GLY A 141 13.79 -11.37 9.45
C GLY A 141 14.74 -10.89 8.35
N HIS A 142 14.97 -11.72 7.32
CA HIS A 142 15.81 -11.36 6.17
C HIS A 142 15.27 -10.10 5.47
N TYR A 143 13.96 -10.08 5.18
CA TYR A 143 13.34 -8.94 4.49
C TYR A 143 13.56 -7.63 5.24
N THR A 144 13.30 -7.63 6.54
CA THR A 144 13.34 -6.39 7.34
C THR A 144 14.75 -5.92 7.67
N THR A 145 15.73 -6.84 7.74
CA THR A 145 17.11 -6.51 8.15
C THR A 145 18.08 -6.37 6.98
N SER A 146 17.79 -6.98 5.82
CA SER A 146 18.63 -6.94 4.63
C SER A 146 17.95 -6.21 3.47
N HIS A 147 16.80 -6.69 3.00
CA HIS A 147 16.16 -6.20 1.79
C HIS A 147 15.63 -4.76 1.92
N ALA A 148 14.93 -4.48 3.00
CA ALA A 148 14.30 -3.18 3.20
C ALA A 148 15.32 -2.02 3.30
N PRO A 149 16.46 -2.15 3.99
CA PRO A 149 17.53 -1.15 3.95
C PRO A 149 18.07 -0.86 2.55
N LEU A 150 18.14 -1.86 1.66
CA LEU A 150 18.59 -1.67 0.28
C LEU A 150 17.60 -0.84 -0.54
N MET A 151 16.30 -0.92 -0.25
CA MET A 151 15.28 -0.06 -0.90
C MET A 151 15.51 1.43 -0.59
N SER A 152 16.03 1.75 0.59
CA SER A 152 16.35 3.13 0.98
C SER A 152 17.54 3.72 0.21
N ALA A 153 18.32 2.89 -0.49
CA ALA A 153 19.41 3.33 -1.35
C ALA A 153 18.99 3.58 -2.81
N LEU A 154 17.73 3.37 -3.16
CA LEU A 154 17.23 3.68 -4.50
C LEU A 154 17.32 5.20 -4.76
N PRO A 155 17.83 5.63 -5.93
CA PRO A 155 17.93 7.05 -6.24
C PRO A 155 16.54 7.70 -6.31
N GLY A 156 16.39 8.85 -5.68
CA GLY A 156 15.14 9.61 -5.66
C GLY A 156 14.03 9.00 -4.79
N VAL A 157 14.34 8.02 -3.93
CA VAL A 157 13.38 7.45 -2.98
C VAL A 157 12.98 8.51 -1.95
N ARG A 158 11.67 8.61 -1.68
CA ARG A 158 11.06 9.60 -0.78
C ARG A 158 10.46 8.96 0.48
N ALA A 159 10.12 7.68 0.43
CA ALA A 159 9.68 6.91 1.58
C ALA A 159 9.87 5.41 1.34
N VAL A 160 10.21 4.68 2.41
CA VAL A 160 10.21 3.22 2.45
C VAL A 160 9.45 2.77 3.70
N ALA A 161 8.39 2.03 3.48
CA ALA A 161 7.59 1.42 4.53
C ALA A 161 7.48 -0.09 4.29
N VAL A 162 7.61 -0.87 5.36
CA VAL A 162 7.42 -2.32 5.35
C VAL A 162 6.41 -2.68 6.44
N ASP A 163 5.39 -3.42 6.06
CA ASP A 163 4.27 -3.75 6.91
C ASP A 163 4.12 -5.26 7.04
N THR A 164 4.00 -5.73 8.28
CA THR A 164 3.82 -7.14 8.64
C THR A 164 2.42 -7.36 9.22
N PRO A 165 1.82 -8.55 9.07
CA PRO A 165 0.46 -8.82 9.50
C PRO A 165 0.21 -8.48 10.97
N SER A 166 -0.97 -7.92 11.23
CA SER A 166 -1.51 -7.70 12.56
C SER A 166 -2.98 -8.09 12.59
N VAL A 167 -3.45 -8.50 13.75
CA VAL A 167 -4.88 -8.76 13.95
C VAL A 167 -5.57 -7.44 14.22
N VAL A 168 -6.55 -7.10 13.38
CA VAL A 168 -7.43 -5.93 13.51
C VAL A 168 -8.87 -6.40 13.31
N VAL A 169 -9.76 -6.04 14.23
CA VAL A 169 -11.18 -6.35 14.13
C VAL A 169 -11.87 -5.30 13.27
N SER A 170 -12.59 -5.75 12.25
CA SER A 170 -13.34 -4.88 11.34
C SER A 170 -14.80 -5.27 11.26
N GLY A 171 -15.70 -4.28 11.37
CA GLY A 171 -17.14 -4.41 11.12
C GLY A 171 -17.52 -4.19 9.65
N LEU A 172 -16.55 -3.89 8.76
CA LEU A 172 -16.81 -3.71 7.33
C LEU A 172 -16.97 -5.07 6.63
N PRO A 173 -17.87 -5.19 5.64
CA PRO A 173 -18.19 -6.45 4.96
C PRO A 173 -17.15 -6.86 3.92
N PHE A 174 -15.88 -6.53 4.13
CA PHE A 174 -14.79 -6.81 3.21
C PHE A 174 -14.06 -8.09 3.58
N ARG A 175 -13.65 -8.87 2.57
CA ARG A 175 -12.90 -10.10 2.78
C ARG A 175 -11.52 -9.79 3.35
N PHE A 176 -11.07 -10.53 4.37
CA PHE A 176 -9.69 -10.43 4.83
C PHE A 176 -8.73 -11.03 3.82
N ALA A 177 -7.68 -10.27 3.49
CA ALA A 177 -6.54 -10.72 2.70
C ALA A 177 -5.43 -11.21 3.64
N GLY A 178 -4.62 -12.16 3.17
CA GLY A 178 -3.54 -12.78 3.95
C GLY A 178 -2.17 -12.58 3.27
N ALA A 179 -1.72 -11.34 3.07
CA ALA A 179 -0.34 -11.14 2.64
C ALA A 179 0.62 -11.34 3.81
N LEU A 180 1.71 -12.07 3.56
CA LEU A 180 2.82 -12.27 4.50
C LEU A 180 3.53 -10.96 4.80
N LEU A 181 3.69 -10.11 3.79
CA LEU A 181 4.30 -8.79 3.90
C LEU A 181 3.76 -7.86 2.81
N ARG A 182 3.69 -6.57 3.13
CA ARG A 182 3.48 -5.49 2.16
C ARG A 182 4.59 -4.48 2.32
N ASN A 183 4.99 -3.85 1.22
CA ASN A 183 5.84 -2.69 1.27
C ASN A 183 5.36 -1.59 0.33
N LYS A 184 5.80 -0.39 0.62
CA LYS A 184 5.65 0.80 -0.20
C LYS A 184 7.00 1.48 -0.34
N VAL A 185 7.38 1.78 -1.58
CA VAL A 185 8.50 2.66 -1.90
C VAL A 185 7.94 3.83 -2.70
N ALA A 186 8.08 5.07 -2.21
CA ALA A 186 7.49 6.24 -2.84
C ALA A 186 8.56 7.12 -3.53
N PHE A 187 8.15 7.74 -4.63
CA PHE A 187 8.94 8.64 -5.47
C PHE A 187 8.13 9.87 -5.84
N ASP A 188 8.79 10.93 -6.29
CA ASP A 188 8.11 12.17 -6.70
C ASP A 188 7.27 12.01 -7.97
N SER A 189 7.56 11.02 -8.83
CA SER A 189 6.79 10.78 -10.06
C SER A 189 6.96 9.35 -10.59
N ALA A 190 6.15 9.00 -11.60
CA ALA A 190 6.27 7.75 -12.34
C ALA A 190 7.63 7.62 -13.04
N GLU A 191 8.17 8.72 -13.56
CA GLU A 191 9.49 8.77 -14.21
C GLU A 191 10.61 8.53 -13.19
N ALA A 192 10.51 9.12 -11.99
CA ALA A 192 11.49 8.91 -10.92
C ALA A 192 11.49 7.46 -10.45
N LEU A 193 10.29 6.83 -10.28
CA LEU A 193 10.18 5.40 -10.01
C LEU A 193 10.85 4.56 -11.10
N SER A 194 10.53 4.83 -12.38
CA SER A 194 11.08 4.07 -13.51
C SER A 194 12.60 4.20 -13.58
N ALA A 195 13.14 5.40 -13.36
CA ALA A 195 14.58 5.64 -13.32
C ALA A 195 15.27 4.90 -12.16
N ALA A 196 14.64 4.89 -10.97
CA ALA A 196 15.15 4.14 -9.82
C ALA A 196 15.21 2.63 -10.09
N LEU A 197 14.15 2.08 -10.69
CA LEU A 197 14.10 0.66 -11.05
C LEU A 197 15.04 0.27 -12.21
N ALA A 198 15.52 1.23 -13.00
CA ALA A 198 16.53 1.03 -14.04
C ALA A 198 17.96 1.28 -13.52
N SER A 199 18.13 1.76 -12.29
CA SER A 199 19.43 2.11 -11.72
C SER A 199 20.24 0.89 -11.28
N PRO A 200 21.59 1.02 -11.14
CA PRO A 200 22.43 -0.06 -10.60
C PRO A 200 22.07 -0.49 -9.18
N ALA A 201 21.46 0.38 -8.36
CA ALA A 201 21.00 0.04 -7.02
C ALA A 201 20.00 -1.16 -7.01
N ARG A 202 19.25 -1.35 -8.11
CA ARG A 202 18.36 -2.49 -8.25
C ARG A 202 19.11 -3.83 -8.32
N GLU A 203 20.35 -3.86 -8.77
CA GLU A 203 21.11 -5.12 -8.84
C GLU A 203 21.36 -5.69 -7.43
N ALA A 204 21.65 -4.83 -6.45
CA ALA A 204 21.78 -5.24 -5.05
C ALA A 204 20.46 -5.82 -4.51
N LEU A 205 19.32 -5.19 -4.81
CA LEU A 205 17.99 -5.71 -4.45
C LEU A 205 17.71 -7.07 -5.08
N ARG A 206 18.08 -7.28 -6.35
CA ARG A 206 17.91 -8.57 -7.05
C ARG A 206 18.79 -9.66 -6.45
N ALA A 207 20.05 -9.33 -6.14
CA ALA A 207 20.98 -10.25 -5.51
C ALA A 207 20.49 -10.68 -4.12
N ASP A 208 20.02 -9.73 -3.32
CA ASP A 208 19.44 -10.01 -2.01
C ASP A 208 18.14 -10.83 -2.11
N ALA A 209 17.26 -10.52 -3.07
CA ALA A 209 16.03 -11.29 -3.28
C ALA A 209 16.30 -12.75 -3.67
N ALA A 210 17.41 -13.05 -4.33
CA ALA A 210 17.83 -14.41 -4.64
C ALA A 210 18.31 -15.19 -3.41
N ALA A 211 18.62 -14.50 -2.31
CA ALA A 211 19.03 -15.07 -1.03
C ALA A 211 17.86 -15.25 -0.03
N PHE A 212 16.64 -14.92 -0.40
CA PHE A 212 15.48 -15.10 0.47
C PHE A 212 15.30 -16.58 0.85
N PRO A 213 14.90 -16.86 2.09
CA PRO A 213 14.42 -18.18 2.44
C PRO A 213 13.29 -18.65 1.51
N PRO A 214 13.08 -19.97 1.35
CA PRO A 214 12.06 -20.51 0.44
C PRO A 214 10.67 -19.92 0.68
N HIS A 215 10.03 -19.48 -0.41
CA HIS A 215 8.75 -18.80 -0.40
C HIS A 215 7.98 -19.16 -1.68
N ALA A 216 6.75 -19.64 -1.54
CA ALA A 216 5.96 -20.16 -2.64
C ALA A 216 4.99 -19.14 -3.27
N GLY A 217 4.66 -18.06 -2.54
CA GLY A 217 3.57 -17.15 -2.91
C GLY A 217 3.87 -16.17 -4.05
N GLY A 218 5.13 -16.08 -4.49
CA GLY A 218 5.53 -15.05 -5.44
C GLY A 218 5.43 -13.64 -4.87
N SER A 219 5.41 -12.65 -5.74
CA SER A 219 5.24 -11.23 -5.37
C SER A 219 4.40 -10.52 -6.41
N VAL A 220 3.62 -9.54 -5.97
CA VAL A 220 2.79 -8.66 -6.81
C VAL A 220 3.36 -7.26 -6.72
N HIS A 221 3.60 -6.63 -7.87
CA HIS A 221 4.27 -5.33 -7.98
C HIS A 221 3.41 -4.36 -8.79
N VAL A 222 2.91 -3.32 -8.15
CA VAL A 222 2.03 -2.36 -8.80
C VAL A 222 2.46 -0.91 -8.54
N PRO A 223 2.79 -0.15 -9.60
CA PRO A 223 2.98 1.28 -9.49
C PRO A 223 1.62 1.98 -9.35
N MET A 224 1.52 2.89 -8.41
CA MET A 224 0.29 3.60 -8.09
C MET A 224 0.56 5.11 -7.97
N GLU A 225 -0.30 5.92 -8.55
CA GLU A 225 -0.38 7.34 -8.21
C GLU A 225 -0.91 7.47 -6.79
N THR A 226 -0.28 8.31 -5.98
CA THR A 226 -0.56 8.39 -4.55
C THR A 226 -0.94 9.81 -4.16
N ARG A 227 -2.10 9.93 -3.56
CA ARG A 227 -2.55 11.14 -2.88
C ARG A 227 -2.47 10.93 -1.37
N VAL A 228 -1.77 11.83 -0.68
CA VAL A 228 -1.72 11.85 0.78
C VAL A 228 -2.95 12.63 1.31
N VAL A 229 -3.61 12.05 2.29
CA VAL A 229 -4.75 12.64 3.00
C VAL A 229 -4.35 12.75 4.48
N PRO A 230 -4.04 13.97 4.96
CA PRO A 230 -3.75 14.15 6.39
C PRO A 230 -5.00 13.85 7.22
N GLY A 231 -4.78 13.29 8.42
CA GLY A 231 -5.82 13.19 9.44
C GLY A 231 -6.27 14.55 9.95
N SER A 232 -7.34 14.57 10.70
CA SER A 232 -7.79 15.78 11.41
C SER A 232 -6.88 15.98 12.63
N ASP A 233 -6.39 17.22 12.82
CA ASP A 233 -5.65 17.64 14.04
C ASP A 233 -6.56 17.65 15.27
#